data_956821456cb74a42252cf609f216ca69
#
_entry.id   956821456cb74a42252cf609f216ca69
#
_cell.length_a   1.000
_cell.length_b   1.000
_cell.length_c   1.000
_cell.angle_alpha   90.00
_cell.angle_beta   90.00
_cell.angle_gamma   90.00
#
_symmetry.space_group_name_H-M   'P 1'
#
loop_
_entity.id
_entity.type
_entity.pdbx_description
1 polymer ?
#
loop_
_entity_poly.entity_id
_entity_poly.type
_entity_poly.pdbx_seq_one_letter_code
_entity_poly.pdbx_strand_id
1 'polypeptide(L)'
;MASEVEVATLPPTALPGELQAPSQRWQHFHRDGIPDYLARNYWWAYLSRPGLAFFDWQPVVNLILVGQYRRLMDMALARIDPLSARTLQVACVYGQLTPRLARHLRGGTLDVVDVAPAQLGLCARKLAAAGAAARLTRMNAESLACADGSYDNVLMFFLLHEIPPSVRAAALSEALRVLKRGGRLVIADFGEAAAGKASWLLDRWRRLLGRLEPFLGGFIAEDLVDGLRHAARRVGRRVQAVEQISVLGGLYRVLELELD
;
A
#
# COMPACT_ATOMS: atom_id res chain seq x y z
N MET A 1 9.34 23.92 17.43
CA MET A 1 10.39 23.52 16.47
C MET A 1 9.76 22.54 15.51
N ALA A 2 9.56 22.96 14.25
CA ALA A 2 9.06 22.06 13.19
C ALA A 2 10.21 21.14 12.80
N SER A 3 10.02 19.81 12.93
CA SER A 3 10.98 18.83 12.46
C SER A 3 11.01 18.86 10.92
N GLU A 4 12.15 19.15 10.34
CA GLU A 4 12.38 19.05 8.91
C GLU A 4 12.11 17.62 8.46
N VAL A 5 11.23 17.47 7.46
CA VAL A 5 11.00 16.21 6.76
C VAL A 5 12.13 16.07 5.74
N GLU A 6 13.14 15.26 6.04
CA GLU A 6 14.21 14.93 5.12
C GLU A 6 13.67 14.04 4.00
N VAL A 7 13.52 14.60 2.81
CA VAL A 7 13.03 13.91 1.62
C VAL A 7 14.22 13.44 0.79
N ALA A 8 14.62 12.18 0.96
CA ALA A 8 15.66 11.56 0.12
C ALA A 8 15.09 11.19 -1.26
N THR A 9 15.77 11.60 -2.33
CA THR A 9 15.38 11.34 -3.72
C THR A 9 16.21 10.21 -4.34
N LEU A 10 15.53 9.22 -4.94
CA LEU A 10 16.16 8.15 -5.74
C LEU A 10 15.94 8.38 -7.25
N PRO A 11 16.83 7.92 -8.14
CA PRO A 11 16.73 8.12 -9.59
C PRO A 11 15.56 7.31 -10.20
N PRO A 12 14.98 7.77 -11.33
CA PRO A 12 13.82 7.13 -11.96
C PRO A 12 14.18 5.83 -12.67
N THR A 13 13.35 4.81 -12.50
CA THR A 13 13.43 3.54 -13.25
C THR A 13 12.46 3.58 -14.43
N ALA A 14 12.97 3.40 -15.66
CA ALA A 14 12.17 3.36 -16.89
C ALA A 14 11.55 1.96 -17.11
N LEU A 15 10.27 1.91 -17.48
CA LEU A 15 9.56 0.68 -17.87
C LEU A 15 9.53 0.52 -19.39
N PRO A 16 9.71 -0.70 -19.97
CA PRO A 16 9.55 -0.95 -21.39
C PRO A 16 8.08 -1.19 -21.76
N GLY A 17 7.59 -0.48 -22.76
CA GLY A 17 6.27 -0.67 -23.36
C GLY A 17 5.81 0.59 -24.10
N GLU A 18 5.45 0.47 -25.39
CA GLU A 18 4.94 1.57 -26.22
C GLU A 18 3.68 2.15 -25.63
N LEU A 19 3.73 3.45 -25.37
CA LEU A 19 2.70 4.19 -24.67
C LEU A 19 2.08 5.24 -25.58
N GLN A 20 0.74 5.26 -25.68
CA GLN A 20 -0.01 6.31 -26.35
C GLN A 20 0.35 7.70 -25.79
N ALA A 21 0.40 8.72 -26.66
CA ALA A 21 0.76 10.08 -26.28
C ALA A 21 -0.11 10.62 -25.13
N PRO A 22 0.51 11.06 -24.07
CA PRO A 22 -0.18 11.45 -22.84
C PRO A 22 -0.91 12.79 -22.96
N SER A 23 -2.02 12.94 -22.22
CA SER A 23 -2.66 14.24 -22.05
C SER A 23 -1.70 15.21 -21.33
N GLN A 24 -1.70 16.49 -21.71
CA GLN A 24 -0.74 17.49 -21.19
C GLN A 24 -0.74 17.66 -19.65
N ARG A 25 -1.82 17.26 -18.97
CA ARG A 25 -2.00 17.49 -17.52
C ARG A 25 -1.14 16.63 -16.60
N TRP A 26 -0.71 15.44 -17.01
CA TRP A 26 0.13 14.58 -16.18
C TRP A 26 1.63 14.61 -16.55
N GLN A 27 2.01 15.22 -17.66
CA GLN A 27 3.40 15.29 -18.11
C GLN A 27 4.35 15.98 -17.11
N HIS A 28 3.84 16.93 -16.32
CA HIS A 28 4.66 17.57 -15.30
C HIS A 28 5.00 16.63 -14.12
N PHE A 29 4.13 15.66 -13.81
CA PHE A 29 4.40 14.68 -12.75
C PHE A 29 5.50 13.68 -13.12
N HIS A 30 5.61 13.33 -14.40
CA HIS A 30 6.66 12.44 -14.89
C HIS A 30 8.06 13.01 -14.66
N ARG A 31 8.23 14.34 -14.75
CA ARG A 31 9.51 15.02 -14.52
C ARG A 31 9.98 14.96 -13.06
N ASP A 32 9.07 14.70 -12.13
CA ASP A 32 9.35 14.64 -10.69
C ASP A 32 9.68 13.22 -10.19
N GLY A 33 9.96 12.27 -11.10
CA GLY A 33 10.25 10.87 -10.74
C GLY A 33 9.04 10.10 -10.23
N ILE A 34 7.84 10.52 -10.61
CA ILE A 34 6.59 9.77 -10.38
C ILE A 34 6.48 8.69 -11.45
N PRO A 35 6.19 7.41 -11.11
CA PRO A 35 6.00 6.34 -12.08
C PRO A 35 4.88 6.66 -13.07
N ASP A 36 5.06 6.29 -14.35
CA ASP A 36 4.12 6.57 -15.42
C ASP A 36 2.70 6.06 -15.15
N TYR A 37 2.58 4.85 -14.59
CA TYR A 37 1.27 4.28 -14.28
C TYR A 37 0.51 5.11 -13.25
N LEU A 38 1.22 5.67 -12.25
CA LEU A 38 0.64 6.52 -11.22
C LEU A 38 0.23 7.88 -11.82
N ALA A 39 1.14 8.48 -12.59
CA ALA A 39 0.89 9.77 -13.23
C ALA A 39 -0.25 9.71 -14.25
N ARG A 40 -0.43 8.60 -14.96
CA ARG A 40 -1.50 8.42 -15.97
C ARG A 40 -2.85 8.12 -15.36
N ASN A 41 -2.88 7.12 -14.46
CA ASN A 41 -4.15 6.56 -13.99
C ASN A 41 -4.67 7.25 -12.74
N TYR A 42 -3.78 7.78 -11.89
CA TYR A 42 -4.12 8.20 -10.53
C TYR A 42 -3.75 9.65 -10.19
N TRP A 43 -3.27 10.47 -11.18
CA TRP A 43 -2.89 11.85 -10.92
C TRP A 43 -3.98 12.67 -10.23
N TRP A 44 -5.22 12.45 -10.62
CA TRP A 44 -6.40 13.16 -10.11
C TRP A 44 -6.69 12.81 -8.63
N ALA A 45 -6.39 11.59 -8.21
CA ALA A 45 -6.56 11.14 -6.83
C ALA A 45 -5.33 11.47 -5.98
N TYR A 46 -4.12 11.03 -6.39
CA TYR A 46 -2.94 11.02 -5.54
C TYR A 46 -2.01 12.21 -5.69
N LEU A 47 -2.06 12.94 -6.80
CA LEU A 47 -1.12 14.04 -7.08
C LEU A 47 -1.79 15.41 -7.08
N SER A 48 -3.10 15.50 -7.23
CA SER A 48 -3.84 16.75 -7.22
C SER A 48 -4.31 17.14 -5.82
N ARG A 49 -4.17 18.42 -5.46
CA ARG A 49 -4.65 18.92 -4.15
C ARG A 49 -6.15 18.67 -3.90
N PRO A 50 -7.06 18.91 -4.88
CA PRO A 50 -8.48 18.61 -4.69
C PRO A 50 -8.75 17.11 -4.50
N GLY A 51 -8.07 16.24 -5.26
CA GLY A 51 -8.18 14.80 -5.14
C GLY A 51 -7.74 14.30 -3.75
N LEU A 52 -6.57 14.75 -3.31
CA LEU A 52 -6.07 14.43 -1.97
C LEU A 52 -7.06 14.81 -0.87
N ALA A 53 -7.63 16.02 -0.92
CA ALA A 53 -8.61 16.47 0.07
C ALA A 53 -9.92 15.68 0.02
N PHE A 54 -10.40 15.34 -1.19
CA PHE A 54 -11.62 14.58 -1.39
C PHE A 54 -11.48 13.13 -0.93
N PHE A 55 -10.43 12.44 -1.37
CA PHE A 55 -10.22 11.03 -1.05
C PHE A 55 -9.75 10.80 0.40
N ASP A 56 -9.11 11.78 1.05
CA ASP A 56 -8.78 11.67 2.48
C ASP A 56 -9.97 11.96 3.41
N TRP A 57 -11.09 12.47 2.86
CA TRP A 57 -12.30 12.68 3.63
C TRP A 57 -12.91 11.35 4.06
N GLN A 58 -12.99 11.13 5.36
CA GLN A 58 -13.35 9.83 5.96
C GLN A 58 -14.65 9.21 5.43
N PRO A 59 -15.74 9.98 5.16
CA PRO A 59 -16.95 9.43 4.54
C PRO A 59 -16.70 8.85 3.14
N VAL A 60 -15.82 9.48 2.34
CA VAL A 60 -15.46 8.99 0.99
C VAL A 60 -14.70 7.69 1.10
N VAL A 61 -13.67 7.62 1.95
CA VAL A 61 -12.93 6.37 2.21
C VAL A 61 -13.87 5.25 2.64
N ASN A 62 -14.79 5.54 3.57
CA ASN A 62 -15.78 4.56 4.03
C ASN A 62 -16.73 4.13 2.91
N LEU A 63 -17.18 5.06 2.05
CA LEU A 63 -18.05 4.73 0.92
C LEU A 63 -17.34 3.81 -0.08
N ILE A 64 -16.10 4.13 -0.45
CA ILE A 64 -15.29 3.34 -1.38
C ILE A 64 -15.08 1.92 -0.84
N LEU A 65 -14.82 1.78 0.44
CA LEU A 65 -14.60 0.51 1.11
C LEU A 65 -15.89 -0.10 1.71
N VAL A 66 -17.06 0.35 1.25
CA VAL A 66 -18.38 -0.21 1.64
C VAL A 66 -18.52 -0.30 3.17
N GLY A 67 -18.08 0.74 3.88
CA GLY A 67 -18.11 0.79 5.35
C GLY A 67 -17.10 -0.10 6.07
N GLN A 68 -16.23 -0.82 5.36
CA GLN A 68 -15.29 -1.78 5.97
C GLN A 68 -13.95 -1.17 6.38
N TYR A 69 -13.69 0.11 6.07
CA TYR A 69 -12.38 0.74 6.31
C TYR A 69 -11.86 0.51 7.74
N ARG A 70 -12.68 0.84 8.74
CA ARG A 70 -12.29 0.68 10.15
C ARG A 70 -12.00 -0.77 10.51
N ARG A 71 -12.86 -1.69 10.08
CA ARG A 71 -12.69 -3.13 10.34
C ARG A 71 -11.40 -3.66 9.74
N LEU A 72 -11.13 -3.33 8.47
CA LEU A 72 -9.91 -3.75 7.77
C LEU A 72 -8.65 -3.18 8.44
N MET A 73 -8.71 -1.92 8.84
CA MET A 73 -7.63 -1.27 9.59
C MET A 73 -7.40 -1.96 10.94
N ASP A 74 -8.45 -2.20 11.73
CA ASP A 74 -8.33 -2.86 13.04
C ASP A 74 -7.78 -4.28 12.90
N MET A 75 -8.19 -5.02 11.86
CA MET A 75 -7.67 -6.35 11.55
C MET A 75 -6.20 -6.34 11.13
N ALA A 76 -5.78 -5.35 10.34
CA ALA A 76 -4.38 -5.20 9.95
C ALA A 76 -3.50 -4.83 11.16
N LEU A 77 -3.94 -3.89 12.00
CA LEU A 77 -3.23 -3.48 13.21
C LEU A 77 -3.10 -4.62 14.23
N ALA A 78 -4.13 -5.46 14.38
CA ALA A 78 -4.10 -6.61 15.30
C ALA A 78 -3.02 -7.65 14.94
N ARG A 79 -2.51 -7.62 13.72
CA ARG A 79 -1.42 -8.50 13.22
C ARG A 79 -0.03 -7.92 13.36
N ILE A 80 0.07 -6.68 13.76
CA ILE A 80 1.34 -5.99 14.02
C ILE A 80 1.58 -6.01 15.52
N ASP A 81 2.68 -6.64 15.93
CA ASP A 81 3.07 -6.64 17.34
C ASP A 81 3.37 -5.19 17.79
N PRO A 82 2.64 -4.66 18.79
CA PRO A 82 2.84 -3.31 19.29
C PRO A 82 4.21 -3.10 19.95
N LEU A 83 4.93 -4.17 20.30
CA LEU A 83 6.27 -4.12 20.90
C LEU A 83 7.39 -4.24 19.85
N SER A 84 7.04 -4.34 18.57
CA SER A 84 8.02 -4.40 17.47
C SER A 84 8.91 -3.17 17.46
N ALA A 85 10.23 -3.38 17.33
CA ALA A 85 11.20 -2.29 17.31
C ALA A 85 11.08 -1.42 16.05
N ARG A 86 10.84 -2.05 14.88
CA ARG A 86 10.76 -1.33 13.59
C ARG A 86 9.65 -1.88 12.70
N THR A 87 8.78 -1.00 12.28
CA THR A 87 7.69 -1.29 11.33
C THR A 87 7.81 -0.40 10.10
N LEU A 88 7.67 -0.98 8.91
CA LEU A 88 7.61 -0.28 7.65
C LEU A 88 6.17 -0.29 7.12
N GLN A 89 5.63 0.88 6.80
CA GLN A 89 4.43 1.01 5.98
C GLN A 89 4.85 1.37 4.56
N VAL A 90 4.50 0.52 3.59
CA VAL A 90 4.75 0.76 2.17
C VAL A 90 3.52 1.40 1.55
N ALA A 91 3.68 2.59 1.04
CA ALA A 91 2.71 3.56 0.58
C ALA A 91 1.90 4.25 1.71
N CYS A 92 1.69 5.55 1.52
CA CYS A 92 0.73 6.31 2.30
C CYS A 92 -0.70 5.90 1.92
N VAL A 93 -1.62 6.00 2.87
CA VAL A 93 -3.02 5.69 2.64
C VAL A 93 -3.92 6.83 3.08
N TYR A 94 -5.09 6.90 2.47
CA TYR A 94 -6.14 7.81 2.92
C TYR A 94 -6.71 7.41 4.29
N GLY A 95 -7.29 8.37 4.98
CA GLY A 95 -7.88 8.16 6.29
C GLY A 95 -6.86 8.05 7.43
N GLN A 96 -7.16 7.27 8.45
CA GLN A 96 -6.49 7.32 9.75
C GLN A 96 -5.53 6.15 10.04
N LEU A 97 -5.23 5.30 9.06
CA LEU A 97 -4.38 4.12 9.30
C LEU A 97 -3.00 4.51 9.87
N THR A 98 -2.25 5.36 9.17
CA THR A 98 -0.88 5.72 9.57
C THR A 98 -0.80 6.35 10.96
N PRO A 99 -1.63 7.35 11.33
CA PRO A 99 -1.66 7.86 12.69
C PRO A 99 -2.01 6.82 13.75
N ARG A 100 -2.92 5.89 13.43
CA ARG A 100 -3.29 4.81 14.37
C ARG A 100 -2.20 3.77 14.49
N LEU A 101 -1.52 3.40 13.40
CA LEU A 101 -0.37 2.52 13.42
C LEU A 101 0.76 3.11 14.27
N ALA A 102 1.08 4.40 14.09
CA ALA A 102 2.10 5.07 14.89
C ALA A 102 1.79 5.04 16.40
N ARG A 103 0.51 5.19 16.78
CA ARG A 103 0.08 5.09 18.18
C ARG A 103 0.00 3.64 18.69
N HIS A 104 -0.19 2.68 17.79
CA HIS A 104 -0.24 1.27 18.12
C HIS A 104 1.12 0.75 18.57
N LEU A 105 2.20 1.24 17.97
CA LEU A 105 3.57 0.88 18.30
C LEU A 105 4.00 1.52 19.62
N ARG A 106 4.34 0.68 20.62
CA ARG A 106 4.72 1.11 21.95
C ARG A 106 6.24 1.17 22.09
N GLY A 107 6.81 2.31 21.70
CA GLY A 107 8.26 2.53 21.76
C GLY A 107 9.04 2.08 20.53
N GLY A 108 8.40 1.47 19.55
CA GLY A 108 8.99 1.16 18.26
C GLY A 108 8.98 2.35 17.31
N THR A 109 9.70 2.22 16.18
CA THR A 109 9.76 3.22 15.13
C THR A 109 8.86 2.82 13.95
N LEU A 110 8.13 3.80 13.40
CA LEU A 110 7.39 3.67 12.15
C LEU A 110 8.12 4.40 11.04
N ASP A 111 8.50 3.66 10.00
CA ASP A 111 8.95 4.21 8.73
C ASP A 111 7.78 4.12 7.74
N VAL A 112 7.51 5.20 7.01
CA VAL A 112 6.51 5.24 5.94
C VAL A 112 7.17 5.69 4.66
N VAL A 113 7.03 4.92 3.61
CA VAL A 113 7.58 5.25 2.30
C VAL A 113 6.48 5.46 1.28
N ASP A 114 6.67 6.42 0.39
CA ASP A 114 5.77 6.67 -0.74
C ASP A 114 6.54 7.33 -1.88
N VAL A 115 6.16 7.05 -3.10
CA VAL A 115 6.77 7.65 -4.28
C VAL A 115 6.26 9.08 -4.53
N ALA A 116 5.07 9.42 -4.03
CA ALA A 116 4.40 10.69 -4.27
C ALA A 116 4.65 11.68 -3.10
N PRO A 117 5.39 12.79 -3.32
CA PRO A 117 5.63 13.80 -2.28
C PRO A 117 4.35 14.40 -1.71
N ALA A 118 3.29 14.50 -2.53
CA ALA A 118 2.00 15.02 -2.10
C ALA A 118 1.34 14.13 -1.04
N GLN A 119 1.47 12.80 -1.17
CA GLN A 119 0.98 11.82 -0.19
C GLN A 119 1.79 11.89 1.11
N LEU A 120 3.11 11.99 1.02
CA LEU A 120 3.97 12.18 2.20
C LEU A 120 3.63 13.46 2.95
N GLY A 121 3.39 14.57 2.23
CA GLY A 121 2.96 15.82 2.83
C GLY A 121 1.59 15.73 3.51
N LEU A 122 0.64 15.00 2.94
CA LEU A 122 -0.66 14.71 3.57
C LEU A 122 -0.47 13.86 4.83
N CYS A 123 0.33 12.81 4.74
CA CYS A 123 0.65 11.91 5.86
C CYS A 123 1.29 12.68 7.03
N ALA A 124 2.26 13.56 6.75
CA ALA A 124 2.90 14.41 7.76
C ALA A 124 1.87 15.28 8.52
N ARG A 125 0.94 15.92 7.80
CA ARG A 125 -0.12 16.72 8.43
C ARG A 125 -1.03 15.86 9.33
N LYS A 126 -1.40 14.65 8.89
CA LYS A 126 -2.23 13.73 9.69
C LYS A 126 -1.52 13.27 10.95
N LEU A 127 -0.24 12.94 10.85
CA LEU A 127 0.59 12.56 12.00
C LEU A 127 0.69 13.71 13.01
N ALA A 128 0.99 14.92 12.54
CA ALA A 128 1.06 16.11 13.40
C ALA A 128 -0.27 16.40 14.12
N ALA A 129 -1.39 16.36 13.37
CA ALA A 129 -2.73 16.54 13.93
C ALA A 129 -3.10 15.46 14.97
N ALA A 130 -2.53 14.28 14.84
CA ALA A 130 -2.73 13.16 15.74
C ALA A 130 -1.75 13.13 16.93
N GLY A 131 -0.76 14.03 16.99
CA GLY A 131 0.31 13.96 17.99
C GLY A 131 1.12 12.65 17.89
N ALA A 132 1.27 12.13 16.68
CA ALA A 132 1.97 10.87 16.40
C ALA A 132 3.19 11.15 15.51
N ALA A 133 4.20 10.27 15.56
CA ALA A 133 5.45 10.42 14.82
C ALA A 133 5.71 9.20 13.94
N ALA A 134 6.26 9.45 12.74
CA ALA A 134 6.81 8.45 11.86
C ALA A 134 7.91 9.10 11.02
N ARG A 135 8.88 8.32 10.53
CA ARG A 135 9.85 8.78 9.54
C ARG A 135 9.25 8.60 8.15
N LEU A 136 9.08 9.72 7.43
CA LEU A 136 8.53 9.75 6.10
C LEU A 136 9.66 9.86 5.07
N THR A 137 9.73 8.93 4.13
CA THR A 137 10.79 8.93 3.13
C THR A 137 10.20 8.69 1.74
N ARG A 138 10.68 9.47 0.76
CA ARG A 138 10.30 9.23 -0.63
C ARG A 138 11.08 8.04 -1.18
N MET A 139 10.37 6.95 -1.48
CA MET A 139 10.92 5.74 -2.11
C MET A 139 9.89 5.11 -3.03
N ASN A 140 10.39 4.37 -4.03
CA ASN A 140 9.55 3.48 -4.84
C ASN A 140 9.49 2.11 -4.18
N ALA A 141 8.28 1.53 -4.07
CA ALA A 141 8.07 0.19 -3.51
C ALA A 141 8.81 -0.93 -4.25
N GLU A 142 9.15 -0.71 -5.54
CA GLU A 142 9.93 -1.64 -6.36
C GLU A 142 11.41 -1.72 -5.97
N SER A 143 11.92 -0.70 -5.27
CA SER A 143 13.33 -0.59 -4.90
C SER A 143 13.45 0.21 -3.61
N LEU A 144 13.39 -0.49 -2.49
CA LEU A 144 13.49 0.11 -1.17
C LEU A 144 14.96 0.33 -0.80
N ALA A 145 15.34 1.58 -0.52
CA ALA A 145 16.67 1.91 -0.01
C ALA A 145 16.79 1.55 1.48
N CYS A 146 16.38 0.34 1.84
CA CYS A 146 16.41 -0.22 3.17
C CYS A 146 17.30 -1.46 3.18
N ALA A 147 18.04 -1.69 4.25
CA ALA A 147 18.87 -2.87 4.40
C ALA A 147 18.02 -4.16 4.50
N ASP A 148 18.59 -5.27 4.03
CA ASP A 148 17.99 -6.59 4.19
C ASP A 148 17.72 -6.88 5.67
N GLY A 149 16.57 -7.49 5.97
CA GLY A 149 16.25 -7.92 7.32
C GLY A 149 16.24 -6.79 8.36
N SER A 150 15.80 -5.59 7.99
CA SER A 150 15.84 -4.42 8.89
C SER A 150 14.53 -4.14 9.62
N TYR A 151 13.43 -4.79 9.24
CA TYR A 151 12.09 -4.54 9.82
C TYR A 151 11.49 -5.79 10.45
N ASP A 152 10.83 -5.62 11.59
CA ASP A 152 10.06 -6.66 12.27
C ASP A 152 8.72 -6.88 11.58
N ASN A 153 8.10 -5.79 11.09
CA ASN A 153 6.85 -5.83 10.32
C ASN A 153 6.94 -4.96 9.07
N VAL A 154 6.27 -5.41 8.02
CA VAL A 154 5.95 -4.61 6.83
C VAL A 154 4.44 -4.61 6.62
N LEU A 155 3.84 -3.44 6.42
CA LEU A 155 2.42 -3.26 6.13
C LEU A 155 2.23 -2.71 4.72
N MET A 156 1.42 -3.40 3.92
CA MET A 156 0.85 -2.93 2.66
C MET A 156 -0.67 -2.87 2.81
N PHE A 157 -1.25 -1.68 2.64
CA PHE A 157 -2.67 -1.48 2.85
C PHE A 157 -3.28 -0.80 1.63
N PHE A 158 -4.05 -1.54 0.84
CA PHE A 158 -4.67 -1.08 -0.41
C PHE A 158 -3.65 -0.49 -1.41
N LEU A 159 -2.53 -1.18 -1.62
CA LEU A 159 -1.48 -0.80 -2.56
C LEU A 159 -1.45 -1.71 -3.80
N LEU A 160 -1.57 -3.02 -3.61
CA LEU A 160 -1.20 -3.98 -4.64
C LEU A 160 -2.15 -3.97 -5.85
N HIS A 161 -3.42 -3.64 -5.64
CA HIS A 161 -4.40 -3.52 -6.72
C HIS A 161 -4.22 -2.27 -7.61
N GLU A 162 -3.44 -1.28 -7.15
CA GLU A 162 -3.20 -0.01 -7.86
C GLU A 162 -1.96 -0.05 -8.74
N ILE A 163 -1.13 -1.09 -8.63
CA ILE A 163 0.16 -1.18 -9.32
C ILE A 163 0.18 -2.30 -10.36
N PRO A 164 0.92 -2.11 -11.49
CA PRO A 164 1.06 -3.14 -12.53
C PRO A 164 1.63 -4.45 -11.99
N PRO A 165 1.36 -5.61 -12.64
CA PRO A 165 1.84 -6.93 -12.18
C PRO A 165 3.36 -7.01 -11.97
N SER A 166 4.16 -6.44 -12.87
CA SER A 166 5.62 -6.43 -12.76
C SER A 166 6.11 -5.63 -11.55
N VAL A 167 5.51 -4.45 -11.33
CA VAL A 167 5.77 -3.58 -10.17
C VAL A 167 5.36 -4.27 -8.88
N ARG A 168 4.21 -4.94 -8.88
CA ARG A 168 3.70 -5.72 -7.75
C ARG A 168 4.67 -6.83 -7.34
N ALA A 169 5.15 -7.61 -8.32
CA ALA A 169 6.11 -8.68 -8.06
C ALA A 169 7.44 -8.15 -7.47
N ALA A 170 7.92 -7.00 -7.95
CA ALA A 170 9.09 -6.33 -7.39
C ALA A 170 8.83 -5.81 -5.97
N ALA A 171 7.70 -5.12 -5.75
CA ALA A 171 7.32 -4.58 -4.44
C ALA A 171 7.16 -5.68 -3.39
N LEU A 172 6.56 -6.82 -3.74
CA LEU A 172 6.48 -7.99 -2.86
C LEU A 172 7.87 -8.54 -2.53
N SER A 173 8.76 -8.65 -3.52
CA SER A 173 10.14 -9.12 -3.29
C SER A 173 10.90 -8.18 -2.36
N GLU A 174 10.78 -6.86 -2.54
CA GLU A 174 11.41 -5.86 -1.68
C GLU A 174 10.85 -5.87 -0.25
N ALA A 175 9.52 -5.98 -0.11
CA ALA A 175 8.89 -6.12 1.20
C ALA A 175 9.43 -7.34 1.98
N LEU A 176 9.61 -8.47 1.30
CA LEU A 176 10.14 -9.69 1.90
C LEU A 176 11.65 -9.62 2.15
N ARG A 177 12.41 -8.93 1.30
CA ARG A 177 13.86 -8.70 1.50
C ARG A 177 14.15 -7.90 2.76
N VAL A 178 13.38 -6.84 3.00
CA VAL A 178 13.62 -5.95 4.15
C VAL A 178 13.09 -6.51 5.47
N LEU A 179 12.27 -7.57 5.46
CA LEU A 179 11.80 -8.25 6.66
C LEU A 179 12.93 -9.07 7.32
N LYS A 180 12.98 -9.00 8.64
CA LYS A 180 13.81 -9.91 9.47
C LYS A 180 13.36 -11.37 9.35
N ARG A 181 14.17 -12.30 9.80
CA ARG A 181 13.73 -13.68 10.08
C ARG A 181 12.69 -13.66 11.19
N GLY A 182 11.61 -14.41 11.02
CA GLY A 182 10.44 -14.35 11.91
C GLY A 182 9.65 -13.04 11.82
N GLY A 183 10.00 -12.16 10.85
CA GLY A 183 9.27 -10.93 10.61
C GLY A 183 7.96 -11.16 9.86
N ARG A 184 7.02 -10.24 9.98
CA ARG A 184 5.66 -10.36 9.44
C ARG A 184 5.38 -9.37 8.32
N LEU A 185 4.84 -9.86 7.21
CA LEU A 185 4.21 -9.05 6.18
C LEU A 185 2.71 -9.09 6.36
N VAL A 186 2.10 -7.92 6.55
CA VAL A 186 0.64 -7.75 6.63
C VAL A 186 0.15 -7.04 5.38
N ILE A 187 -0.79 -7.66 4.68
CA ILE A 187 -1.41 -7.10 3.48
C ILE A 187 -2.93 -7.02 3.72
N ALA A 188 -3.51 -5.82 3.53
CA ALA A 188 -4.96 -5.66 3.44
C ALA A 188 -5.30 -5.10 2.07
N ASP A 189 -6.11 -5.80 1.29
CA ASP A 189 -6.42 -5.41 -0.09
C ASP A 189 -7.71 -6.09 -0.59
N PHE A 190 -8.08 -5.83 -1.83
CA PHE A 190 -9.18 -6.54 -2.48
C PHE A 190 -8.91 -8.04 -2.54
N GLY A 191 -9.98 -8.81 -2.41
CA GLY A 191 -9.97 -10.26 -2.47
C GLY A 191 -10.82 -10.80 -3.61
N GLU A 192 -10.78 -12.10 -3.77
CA GLU A 192 -11.67 -12.83 -4.66
C GLU A 192 -13.02 -13.00 -3.97
N ALA A 193 -14.05 -12.31 -4.46
CA ALA A 193 -15.39 -12.43 -3.90
C ALA A 193 -15.94 -13.85 -4.11
N ALA A 194 -16.39 -14.48 -3.03
CA ALA A 194 -17.03 -15.77 -3.10
C ALA A 194 -18.34 -15.69 -3.91
N ALA A 195 -18.60 -16.70 -4.74
CA ALA A 195 -19.86 -16.82 -5.46
C ALA A 195 -21.02 -16.97 -4.47
N GLY A 196 -22.04 -16.11 -4.55
CA GLY A 196 -23.21 -16.18 -3.66
C GLY A 196 -24.29 -15.15 -3.98
N LYS A 197 -25.50 -15.35 -3.47
CA LYS A 197 -26.68 -14.52 -3.77
C LYS A 197 -26.59 -13.04 -3.33
N ALA A 198 -25.74 -12.70 -2.38
CA ALA A 198 -25.45 -11.31 -1.98
C ALA A 198 -24.42 -10.63 -2.91
N SER A 199 -23.86 -11.37 -3.85
CA SER A 199 -22.73 -10.96 -4.68
C SER A 199 -23.09 -9.95 -5.76
N TRP A 200 -24.34 -9.89 -6.26
CA TRP A 200 -24.67 -9.08 -7.43
C TRP A 200 -24.45 -7.56 -7.20
N LEU A 201 -24.75 -7.05 -6.00
CA LEU A 201 -24.47 -5.65 -5.64
C LEU A 201 -22.97 -5.40 -5.51
N LEU A 202 -22.26 -6.33 -4.85
CA LEU A 202 -20.82 -6.28 -4.69
C LEU A 202 -20.10 -6.43 -6.05
N ASP A 203 -20.63 -7.26 -6.93
CA ASP A 203 -20.11 -7.40 -8.31
C ASP A 203 -20.36 -6.16 -9.16
N ARG A 204 -21.49 -5.48 -8.97
CA ARG A 204 -21.73 -4.18 -9.62
C ARG A 204 -20.77 -3.11 -9.10
N TRP A 205 -20.57 -3.08 -7.78
CA TRP A 205 -19.61 -2.18 -7.14
C TRP A 205 -18.18 -2.44 -7.64
N ARG A 206 -17.76 -3.70 -7.64
CA ARG A 206 -16.45 -4.12 -8.16
C ARG A 206 -16.26 -3.76 -9.64
N ARG A 207 -17.28 -3.94 -10.48
CA ARG A 207 -17.25 -3.52 -11.89
C ARG A 207 -17.17 -2.00 -12.05
N LEU A 208 -17.81 -1.24 -11.17
CA LEU A 208 -17.69 0.22 -11.14
C LEU A 208 -16.28 0.65 -10.72
N LEU A 209 -15.75 0.07 -9.66
CA LEU A 209 -14.38 0.31 -9.22
C LEU A 209 -13.37 -0.08 -10.30
N GLY A 210 -13.54 -1.22 -10.97
CA GLY A 210 -12.65 -1.66 -12.04
C GLY A 210 -12.57 -0.74 -13.26
N ARG A 211 -13.49 0.24 -13.39
CA ARG A 211 -13.37 1.32 -14.39
C ARG A 211 -12.42 2.43 -13.95
N LEU A 212 -12.24 2.60 -12.65
CA LEU A 212 -11.36 3.60 -12.05
C LEU A 212 -10.00 3.01 -11.69
N GLU A 213 -9.96 1.68 -11.48
CA GLU A 213 -8.82 0.89 -11.02
C GLU A 213 -8.36 -0.08 -12.12
N PRO A 214 -7.50 0.34 -13.06
CA PRO A 214 -7.16 -0.44 -14.25
C PRO A 214 -6.47 -1.77 -13.94
N PHE A 215 -5.79 -1.89 -12.80
CA PHE A 215 -5.07 -3.09 -12.40
C PHE A 215 -5.85 -4.02 -11.47
N LEU A 216 -7.02 -3.58 -10.95
CA LEU A 216 -7.83 -4.32 -9.98
C LEU A 216 -8.28 -5.69 -10.51
N GLY A 217 -8.76 -5.74 -11.77
CA GLY A 217 -9.24 -6.99 -12.37
C GLY A 217 -8.14 -8.05 -12.47
N GLY A 218 -6.95 -7.65 -12.92
CA GLY A 218 -5.76 -8.52 -12.95
C GLY A 218 -5.32 -8.96 -11.56
N PHE A 219 -5.30 -8.04 -10.60
CA PHE A 219 -4.92 -8.35 -9.22
C PHE A 219 -5.86 -9.37 -8.54
N ILE A 220 -7.17 -9.25 -8.77
CA ILE A 220 -8.14 -10.20 -8.21
C ILE A 220 -7.97 -11.60 -8.81
N ALA A 221 -7.61 -11.67 -10.09
CA ALA A 221 -7.39 -12.95 -10.79
C ALA A 221 -6.06 -13.63 -10.43
N GLU A 222 -5.13 -12.91 -9.78
CA GLU A 222 -3.84 -13.46 -9.35
C GLU A 222 -3.97 -14.20 -8.01
N ASP A 223 -3.33 -15.38 -7.90
CA ASP A 223 -3.08 -16.02 -6.61
C ASP A 223 -1.99 -15.27 -5.86
N LEU A 224 -2.41 -14.38 -4.93
CA LEU A 224 -1.49 -13.58 -4.13
C LEU A 224 -0.55 -14.45 -3.27
N VAL A 225 -1.03 -15.58 -2.77
CA VAL A 225 -0.23 -16.48 -1.93
C VAL A 225 0.88 -17.14 -2.74
N ASP A 226 0.57 -17.57 -3.97
CA ASP A 226 1.59 -18.09 -4.87
C ASP A 226 2.57 -17.00 -5.31
N GLY A 227 2.09 -15.80 -5.60
CA GLY A 227 2.92 -14.62 -5.86
C GLY A 227 3.90 -14.32 -4.72
N LEU A 228 3.44 -14.39 -3.47
CA LEU A 228 4.28 -14.20 -2.28
C LEU A 228 5.32 -15.32 -2.13
N ARG A 229 4.95 -16.58 -2.37
CA ARG A 229 5.89 -17.71 -2.36
C ARG A 229 6.97 -17.55 -3.42
N HIS A 230 6.58 -17.06 -4.61
CA HIS A 230 7.51 -16.78 -5.69
C HIS A 230 8.46 -15.63 -5.34
N ALA A 231 7.93 -14.53 -4.78
CA ALA A 231 8.73 -13.40 -4.32
C ALA A 231 9.73 -13.82 -3.21
N ALA A 232 9.31 -14.65 -2.26
CA ALA A 232 10.19 -15.17 -1.21
C ALA A 232 11.36 -15.99 -1.79
N ARG A 233 11.08 -16.89 -2.75
CA ARG A 233 12.14 -17.65 -3.43
C ARG A 233 13.15 -16.73 -4.14
N ARG A 234 12.70 -15.64 -4.76
CA ARG A 234 13.59 -14.67 -5.43
C ARG A 234 14.59 -14.00 -4.48
N VAL A 235 14.22 -13.81 -3.23
CA VAL A 235 15.09 -13.22 -2.21
C VAL A 235 15.76 -14.28 -1.29
N GLY A 236 15.74 -15.55 -1.71
CA GLY A 236 16.38 -16.64 -0.98
C GLY A 236 15.70 -17.00 0.34
N ARG A 237 14.41 -16.69 0.49
CA ARG A 237 13.61 -16.91 1.71
C ARG A 237 12.49 -17.93 1.46
N ARG A 238 11.95 -18.47 2.53
CA ARG A 238 10.77 -19.33 2.50
C ARG A 238 9.64 -18.78 3.33
N VAL A 239 8.43 -18.96 2.84
CA VAL A 239 7.20 -18.64 3.59
C VAL A 239 6.99 -19.74 4.62
N GLN A 240 6.97 -19.38 5.88
CA GLN A 240 6.73 -20.30 7.00
C GLN A 240 5.25 -20.51 7.26
N ALA A 241 4.51 -19.43 7.34
CA ALA A 241 3.07 -19.45 7.57
C ALA A 241 2.36 -18.37 6.74
N VAL A 242 1.13 -18.66 6.33
CA VAL A 242 0.21 -17.69 5.73
C VAL A 242 -1.16 -17.86 6.37
N GLU A 243 -1.67 -16.77 6.95
CA GLU A 243 -3.04 -16.66 7.42
C GLU A 243 -3.79 -15.64 6.57
N GLN A 244 -4.94 -16.00 6.03
CA GLN A 244 -5.78 -15.08 5.27
C GLN A 244 -7.20 -15.09 5.82
N ILE A 245 -7.75 -13.91 6.07
CA ILE A 245 -9.13 -13.71 6.46
C ILE A 245 -9.84 -12.91 5.38
N SER A 246 -10.97 -13.44 4.92
CA SER A 246 -11.87 -12.78 3.98
C SER A 246 -12.88 -11.90 4.71
N VAL A 247 -13.13 -10.72 4.15
CA VAL A 247 -14.07 -9.73 4.68
C VAL A 247 -15.11 -9.41 3.62
N LEU A 248 -16.36 -9.21 4.05
CA LEU A 248 -17.50 -8.87 3.19
C LEU A 248 -17.65 -9.84 2.01
N GLY A 249 -17.81 -11.12 2.32
CA GLY A 249 -17.99 -12.16 1.29
C GLY A 249 -16.80 -12.33 0.34
N GLY A 250 -15.58 -12.01 0.81
CA GLY A 250 -14.36 -12.13 0.02
C GLY A 250 -14.00 -10.88 -0.82
N LEU A 251 -14.83 -9.81 -0.77
CA LEU A 251 -14.50 -8.57 -1.49
C LEU A 251 -13.16 -7.99 -1.05
N TYR A 252 -12.83 -8.15 0.23
CA TYR A 252 -11.54 -7.77 0.81
C TYR A 252 -10.90 -8.96 1.50
N ARG A 253 -9.57 -8.91 1.61
CA ARG A 253 -8.76 -9.86 2.39
C ARG A 253 -7.78 -9.13 3.28
N VAL A 254 -7.49 -9.71 4.42
CA VAL A 254 -6.34 -9.37 5.25
C VAL A 254 -5.50 -10.62 5.35
N LEU A 255 -4.24 -10.51 4.95
CA LEU A 255 -3.28 -11.59 4.89
C LEU A 255 -2.10 -11.26 5.80
N GLU A 256 -1.67 -12.23 6.59
CA GLU A 256 -0.42 -12.21 7.35
C GLU A 256 0.47 -13.32 6.83
N LEU A 257 1.73 -13.00 6.60
CA LEU A 257 2.76 -13.94 6.18
C LEU A 257 3.94 -13.82 7.12
N GLU A 258 4.46 -14.95 7.58
CA GLU A 258 5.68 -15.06 8.37
C GLU A 258 6.78 -15.74 7.54
N LEU A 259 8.00 -15.18 7.61
CA LEU A 259 9.19 -15.71 6.95
C LEU A 259 10.09 -16.50 7.91
N ASP A 260 10.81 -17.51 7.36
CA ASP A 260 11.86 -18.28 8.04
C ASP A 260 13.09 -17.42 8.40
#